data_619854dab96b83f4b9aae19890b6e96e
#
_entry.id   619854dab96b83f4b9aae19890b6e96e
#
_cell.length_a   1.000
_cell.length_b   1.000
_cell.length_c   1.000
_cell.angle_alpha   90.00
_cell.angle_beta   90.00
_cell.angle_gamma   90.00
#
_symmetry.space_group_name_H-M   'P 1'
#
loop_
_entity.id
_entity.type
_entity.pdbx_description
1 polymer ?
#
loop_
_entity_poly.entity_id
_entity_poly.type
_entity_poly.pdbx_seq_one_letter_code
_entity_poly.pdbx_strand_id
1 'polypeptide(L)'
;MRADLIIVGAGMVGSALALALQEAGLDILLVDGGSLSVKPFDNGAPFEPRVSALSMASQRVLERLGVWPGIVARRCSAYAEMQVWDGSGTGQIHFSAASVHAETL
;
A
#
# COMPACT_ATOMS: atom_id res chain seq x y z
N MET A 1 -26.20 -11.61 -12.31
CA MET A 1 -24.73 -11.40 -12.39
C MET A 1 -24.05 -12.64 -11.82
N ARG A 2 -23.06 -13.14 -12.49
CA ARG A 2 -22.22 -14.25 -12.04
C ARG A 2 -20.80 -13.77 -12.00
N ALA A 3 -20.06 -14.09 -10.95
CA ALA A 3 -18.64 -13.84 -10.82
C ALA A 3 -17.94 -15.11 -10.36
N ASP A 4 -16.72 -15.34 -10.82
CA ASP A 4 -15.87 -16.46 -10.36
C ASP A 4 -15.22 -16.12 -9.03
N LEU A 5 -14.94 -14.83 -8.79
CA LEU A 5 -14.33 -14.33 -7.57
C LEU A 5 -14.98 -12.99 -7.16
N ILE A 6 -15.27 -12.86 -5.88
CA ILE A 6 -15.71 -11.60 -5.29
C ILE A 6 -14.66 -11.13 -4.28
N ILE A 7 -14.13 -9.91 -4.49
CA ILE A 7 -13.22 -9.24 -3.57
C ILE A 7 -13.98 -8.16 -2.83
N VAL A 8 -14.03 -8.24 -1.52
CA VAL A 8 -14.71 -7.25 -0.67
C VAL A 8 -13.67 -6.31 -0.07
N GLY A 9 -13.78 -5.04 -0.41
CA GLY A 9 -12.85 -3.98 -0.05
C GLY A 9 -11.93 -3.59 -1.21
N ALA A 10 -12.12 -2.38 -1.75
CA ALA A 10 -11.31 -1.81 -2.84
C ALA A 10 -10.17 -0.91 -2.31
N GLY A 11 -9.68 -1.21 -1.12
CA GLY A 11 -8.45 -0.60 -0.58
C GLY A 11 -7.20 -1.14 -1.28
N MET A 12 -6.04 -0.81 -0.75
CA MET A 12 -4.74 -1.17 -1.33
C MET A 12 -4.60 -2.67 -1.59
N VAL A 13 -5.01 -3.51 -0.64
CA VAL A 13 -4.87 -4.97 -0.73
C VAL A 13 -5.85 -5.56 -1.75
N GLY A 14 -7.13 -5.21 -1.66
CA GLY A 14 -8.15 -5.73 -2.58
C GLY A 14 -7.91 -5.29 -4.02
N SER A 15 -7.50 -4.03 -4.23
CA SER A 15 -7.13 -3.53 -5.55
C SER A 15 -5.89 -4.22 -6.11
N ALA A 16 -4.87 -4.47 -5.28
CA ALA A 16 -3.67 -5.20 -5.69
C ALA A 16 -4.00 -6.64 -6.09
N LEU A 17 -4.88 -7.32 -5.33
CA LEU A 17 -5.34 -8.67 -5.68
C LEU A 17 -6.10 -8.70 -7.01
N ALA A 18 -7.01 -7.74 -7.21
CA ALA A 18 -7.74 -7.63 -8.47
C ALA A 18 -6.80 -7.43 -9.67
N LEU A 19 -5.80 -6.56 -9.53
CA LEU A 19 -4.77 -6.35 -10.55
C LEU A 19 -3.92 -7.61 -10.80
N ALA A 20 -3.54 -8.32 -9.75
CA ALA A 20 -2.74 -9.53 -9.87
C ALA A 20 -3.46 -10.64 -10.64
N LEU A 21 -4.78 -10.64 -10.60
CA LEU A 21 -5.62 -11.67 -11.24
C LEU A 21 -6.24 -11.22 -12.57
N GLN A 22 -5.95 -10.00 -13.05
CA GLN A 22 -6.58 -9.44 -14.25
C GLN A 22 -6.40 -10.30 -15.52
N GLU A 23 -5.30 -11.06 -15.60
CA GLU A 23 -4.98 -11.93 -16.75
C GLU A 23 -5.31 -13.41 -16.47
N ALA A 24 -5.94 -13.72 -15.35
CA ALA A 24 -6.27 -15.10 -14.97
C ALA A 24 -7.49 -15.66 -15.72
N GLY A 25 -8.17 -14.88 -16.54
CA GLY A 25 -9.39 -15.29 -17.26
C GLY A 25 -10.59 -15.52 -16.34
N LEU A 26 -10.61 -14.85 -15.16
CA LEU A 26 -11.68 -14.92 -14.19
C LEU A 26 -12.58 -13.69 -14.27
N ASP A 27 -13.88 -13.89 -14.10
CA ASP A 27 -14.82 -12.81 -13.87
C ASP A 27 -14.73 -12.35 -12.41
N ILE A 28 -14.08 -11.19 -12.19
CA ILE A 28 -13.81 -10.67 -10.85
C ILE A 28 -14.74 -9.50 -10.54
N LEU A 29 -15.42 -9.60 -9.41
CA LEU A 29 -16.24 -8.52 -8.84
C LEU A 29 -15.52 -7.92 -7.64
N LEU A 30 -15.11 -6.65 -7.76
CA LEU A 30 -14.55 -5.87 -6.65
C LEU A 30 -15.64 -4.97 -6.08
N VAL A 31 -15.96 -5.11 -4.81
CA VAL A 31 -17.01 -4.36 -4.12
C VAL A 31 -16.44 -3.60 -2.92
N ASP A 32 -16.96 -2.40 -2.70
CA ASP A 32 -16.57 -1.57 -1.56
C ASP A 32 -17.80 -0.81 -1.02
N GLY A 33 -17.83 -0.59 0.28
CA GLY A 33 -18.90 0.18 0.95
C GLY A 33 -18.79 1.69 0.79
N GLY A 34 -17.65 2.18 0.31
CA GLY A 34 -17.38 3.60 0.07
C GLY A 34 -17.48 3.98 -1.41
N SER A 35 -17.08 5.20 -1.72
CA SER A 35 -16.99 5.67 -3.10
C SER A 35 -15.75 5.09 -3.79
N LEU A 36 -15.94 4.51 -4.95
CA LEU A 36 -14.85 4.04 -5.82
C LEU A 36 -14.28 5.17 -6.71
N SER A 37 -14.75 6.41 -6.56
CA SER A 37 -14.20 7.53 -7.31
C SER A 37 -12.81 7.89 -6.82
N VAL A 38 -11.86 7.98 -7.76
CA VAL A 38 -10.49 8.42 -7.48
C VAL A 38 -10.46 9.93 -7.53
N LYS A 39 -10.10 10.57 -6.41
CA LYS A 39 -9.84 12.01 -6.39
C LYS A 39 -8.53 12.29 -7.14
N PRO A 40 -8.45 13.36 -7.95
CA PRO A 40 -7.19 13.79 -8.53
C PRO A 40 -6.17 14.08 -7.43
N PHE A 41 -4.91 13.71 -7.68
CA PHE A 41 -3.83 14.05 -6.76
C PHE A 41 -3.49 15.53 -6.84
N ASP A 42 -3.52 16.21 -5.71
CA ASP A 42 -3.12 17.62 -5.56
C ASP A 42 -1.84 17.70 -4.70
N ASN A 43 -0.74 18.05 -5.36
CA ASN A 43 0.55 18.20 -4.68
C ASN A 43 0.60 19.42 -3.74
N GLY A 44 -0.28 20.40 -3.92
CA GLY A 44 -0.42 21.58 -3.04
C GLY A 44 -1.30 21.37 -1.83
N ALA A 45 -2.07 20.28 -1.77
CA ALA A 45 -2.93 19.99 -0.63
C ALA A 45 -2.13 19.74 0.66
N PRO A 46 -2.67 20.05 1.84
CA PRO A 46 -2.06 19.68 3.12
C PRO A 46 -1.83 18.17 3.22
N PHE A 47 -0.82 17.77 4.01
CA PHE A 47 -0.61 16.36 4.32
C PHE A 47 -1.75 15.81 5.15
N GLU A 48 -2.24 14.65 4.77
CA GLU A 48 -3.20 13.89 5.58
C GLU A 48 -2.50 13.27 6.79
N PRO A 49 -3.16 13.19 7.96
CA PRO A 49 -2.56 12.54 9.13
C PRO A 49 -2.36 11.04 8.93
N ARG A 50 -3.15 10.42 8.07
CA ARG A 50 -3.03 9.00 7.75
C ARG A 50 -2.02 8.77 6.64
N VAL A 51 -1.01 7.98 6.93
CA VAL A 51 0.01 7.52 5.99
C VAL A 51 0.10 6.00 6.02
N SER A 52 0.72 5.41 5.00
CA SER A 52 1.00 3.97 4.94
C SER A 52 2.50 3.75 4.82
N ALA A 53 3.03 2.85 5.64
CA ALA A 53 4.39 2.35 5.50
C ALA A 53 4.36 1.08 4.66
N LEU A 54 5.15 1.03 3.60
CA LEU A 54 5.26 -0.11 2.70
C LEU A 54 6.65 -0.73 2.85
N SER A 55 6.69 -2.03 3.13
CA SER A 55 7.94 -2.78 3.17
C SER A 55 8.51 -3.00 1.77
N MET A 56 9.79 -3.34 1.68
CA MET A 56 10.42 -3.72 0.42
C MET A 56 9.71 -4.89 -0.29
N ALA A 57 9.14 -5.83 0.47
CA ALA A 57 8.35 -6.92 -0.11
C ALA A 57 7.07 -6.40 -0.78
N SER A 58 6.36 -5.48 -0.14
CA SER A 58 5.18 -4.83 -0.71
C SER A 58 5.54 -3.99 -1.94
N GLN A 59 6.65 -3.27 -1.90
CA GLN A 59 7.15 -2.53 -3.06
C GLN A 59 7.33 -3.44 -4.28
N ARG A 60 8.00 -4.58 -4.11
CA ARG A 60 8.22 -5.55 -5.20
C ARG A 60 6.92 -6.08 -5.80
N VAL A 61 5.90 -6.30 -4.99
CA VAL A 61 4.57 -6.69 -5.48
C VAL A 61 3.98 -5.56 -6.33
N LEU A 62 4.00 -4.32 -5.83
CA LEU A 62 3.45 -3.16 -6.53
C LEU A 62 4.22 -2.81 -7.81
N GLU A 63 5.53 -3.06 -7.85
CA GLU A 63 6.35 -2.96 -9.06
C GLU A 63 5.89 -3.95 -10.13
N ARG A 64 5.70 -5.22 -9.75
CA ARG A 64 5.21 -6.27 -10.66
C ARG A 64 3.80 -5.97 -11.19
N LEU A 65 2.97 -5.32 -10.41
CA LEU A 65 1.64 -4.88 -10.82
C LEU A 65 1.67 -3.62 -11.71
N GLY A 66 2.84 -3.00 -11.90
CA GLY A 66 3.01 -1.80 -12.72
C GLY A 66 2.49 -0.51 -12.10
N VAL A 67 2.16 -0.50 -10.80
CA VAL A 67 1.59 0.68 -10.12
C VAL A 67 2.61 1.49 -9.33
N TRP A 68 3.81 0.96 -9.11
CA TRP A 68 4.85 1.61 -8.30
C TRP A 68 5.26 3.00 -8.79
N PRO A 69 5.48 3.25 -10.10
CA PRO A 69 5.80 4.59 -10.59
C PRO A 69 4.75 5.64 -10.23
N GLY A 70 3.46 5.27 -10.26
CA GLY A 70 2.36 6.15 -9.87
C GLY A 70 2.36 6.45 -8.37
N ILE A 71 2.80 5.52 -7.52
CA ILE A 71 2.94 5.71 -6.08
C ILE A 71 4.10 6.68 -5.80
N VAL A 72 5.27 6.47 -6.41
CA VAL A 72 6.45 7.32 -6.23
C VAL A 72 6.18 8.76 -6.67
N ALA A 73 5.36 8.95 -7.70
CA ALA A 73 4.96 10.28 -8.16
C ALA A 73 4.04 11.03 -7.17
N ARG A 74 3.60 10.40 -6.07
CA ARG A 74 2.65 10.94 -5.11
C ARG A 74 3.18 10.93 -3.68
N ARG A 75 4.06 11.90 -3.34
CA ARG A 75 4.56 12.10 -1.96
C ARG A 75 5.04 10.81 -1.28
N CYS A 76 5.85 10.04 -1.97
CA CYS A 76 6.53 8.86 -1.45
C CYS A 76 7.89 9.27 -0.86
N SER A 77 8.23 8.77 0.32
CA SER A 77 9.52 9.00 0.96
C SER A 77 10.08 7.69 1.49
N ALA A 78 11.32 7.40 1.15
CA ALA A 78 12.03 6.26 1.71
C ALA A 78 12.42 6.50 3.16
N TYR A 79 12.42 5.46 3.98
CA TYR A 79 12.88 5.51 5.35
C TYR A 79 13.82 4.33 5.66
N ALA A 80 14.81 4.57 6.50
CA ALA A 80 15.81 3.58 6.88
C ALA A 80 15.70 3.19 8.36
N GLU A 81 14.93 3.93 9.14
CA GLU A 81 14.76 3.74 10.57
C GLU A 81 13.27 3.77 10.91
N MET A 82 12.84 2.87 11.80
CA MET A 82 11.49 2.86 12.35
C MET A 82 11.58 2.64 13.85
N GLN A 83 10.99 3.53 14.62
CA GLN A 83 10.88 3.39 16.07
C GLN A 83 9.41 3.31 16.46
N VAL A 84 9.06 2.29 17.20
CA VAL A 84 7.71 2.05 17.72
C VAL A 84 7.80 1.98 19.24
N TRP A 85 6.92 2.70 19.91
CA TRP A 85 6.86 2.71 21.37
C TRP A 85 5.42 2.61 21.86
N ASP A 86 5.25 2.09 23.05
CA ASP A 86 3.97 2.10 23.74
C ASP A 86 3.70 3.48 24.33
N GLY A 87 2.57 4.08 23.99
CA GLY A 87 2.18 5.41 24.47
C GLY A 87 1.87 5.50 25.96
N SER A 88 1.59 4.37 26.62
CA SER A 88 1.28 4.27 28.05
C SER A 88 2.24 3.40 28.87
N GLY A 89 3.23 2.82 28.23
CA GLY A 89 4.21 1.92 28.84
C GLY A 89 5.65 2.31 28.55
N THR A 90 6.58 1.40 28.84
CA THR A 90 8.03 1.56 28.61
C THR A 90 8.55 0.72 27.43
N GLY A 91 7.66 -0.03 26.77
CA GLY A 91 8.02 -0.88 25.64
C GLY A 91 8.38 -0.04 24.42
N GLN A 92 9.50 -0.38 23.78
CA GLN A 92 9.90 0.22 22.51
C GLN A 92 10.61 -0.80 21.61
N ILE A 93 10.46 -0.65 20.31
CA ILE A 93 11.15 -1.44 19.30
C ILE A 93 11.75 -0.49 18.28
N HIS A 94 12.99 -0.76 17.89
CA HIS A 94 13.70 -0.02 16.86
C HIS A 94 14.08 -0.97 15.72
N PHE A 95 13.75 -0.58 14.50
CA PHE A 95 14.14 -1.27 13.29
C PHE A 95 15.08 -0.37 12.50
N SER A 96 16.18 -0.95 12.02
CA SER A 96 17.16 -0.27 11.19
C SER A 96 17.43 -1.07 9.92
N ALA A 97 17.38 -0.42 8.78
CA ALA A 97 17.75 -1.04 7.51
C ALA A 97 19.19 -1.55 7.51
N ALA A 98 20.09 -0.85 8.20
CA ALA A 98 21.49 -1.26 8.33
C ALA A 98 21.66 -2.61 9.04
N SER A 99 20.76 -2.97 9.95
CA SER A 99 20.81 -4.25 10.67
C SER A 99 20.53 -5.46 9.78
N VAL A 100 19.89 -5.24 8.63
CA VAL A 100 19.59 -6.26 7.62
C VAL A 100 20.34 -6.01 6.30
N HIS A 101 21.37 -5.18 6.33
CA HIS A 101 22.19 -4.83 5.16
C HIS A 101 21.37 -4.25 3.99
N ALA A 102 20.32 -3.50 4.30
CA ALA A 102 19.49 -2.80 3.33
C ALA A 102 19.71 -1.28 3.40
N GLU A 103 19.32 -0.56 2.36
CA GLU A 103 19.36 0.91 2.35
C GLU A 103 18.07 1.50 2.94
N THR A 104 16.96 0.78 2.79
CA THR A 104 15.62 1.18 3.29
C THR A 104 14.91 -0.02 3.90
N LEU A 105 13.90 0.26 4.74
CA LEU A 105 13.00 -0.73 5.34
C LEU A 105 11.79 -1.02 4.46
#